data_ea07b0986cee92c2ee9f68a1c22fae18
#
_entry.id   ea07b0986cee92c2ee9f68a1c22fae18
#
_cell.length_a   1.000
_cell.length_b   1.000
_cell.length_c   1.000
_cell.angle_alpha   90.00
_cell.angle_beta   90.00
_cell.angle_gamma   90.00
#
_symmetry.space_group_name_H-M   'P 1'
#
loop_
_entity.id
_entity.type
_entity.pdbx_description
1 polymer ?
#
loop_
_entity_poly.entity_id
_entity_poly.type
_entity_poly.pdbx_seq_one_letter_code
_entity_poly.pdbx_strand_id
1 'polypeptide(L)'
;MKGTPVDVQVRRAAETLRSSTRPLPAIEAGMALPSGNWYDLLSRLQFVLDEDPAILVIDEFPWANDASPGLDGLLQSLWDLTFVRRPVLVLLIGSDEAMMDRLFAHDRPLFGRLDGGLVVEPFNPAETAQALGGSRTAVEVLDTQLVTGGFPEFVAHARKFGSVGALVEDALSRPHTLLADVAQINLAGELADGANARLVLEAIGADEIGVVNFSRIASDLGGGIAAKTAVSRATDILTDTKRILAVDIPAGDKGSRLKRYRVADPYLRFWFRFVEPQLRNIEVGRSDLALAAFSSGWSTWRGKAVEPIVRDGVLRLAPHLDTPFDSIESVGGWWDRRGEHEYDIVGSERGNTPVAIGSIKWRDKAKFGASDLAELAEGREVIPKAGAARLVAVAPRGVAAGVGADLVLDAADLLSAWQL
;
A
#
# COMPACT_ATOMS: atom_id res chain seq x y z
N MET A 1 -18.04 13.69 2.30
CA MET A 1 -17.97 14.50 3.54
C MET A 1 -18.67 13.75 4.68
N LYS A 2 -17.92 12.95 5.39
CA LYS A 2 -18.41 12.11 6.52
C LYS A 2 -19.08 13.00 7.57
N GLY A 3 -20.30 12.67 8.00
CA GLY A 3 -21.03 13.40 9.05
C GLY A 3 -21.64 14.76 8.66
N THR A 4 -21.55 15.18 7.41
CA THR A 4 -22.19 16.44 6.96
C THR A 4 -23.66 16.17 6.63
N PRO A 5 -24.64 16.98 7.12
CA PRO A 5 -26.04 16.86 6.75
C PRO A 5 -26.28 16.95 5.23
N VAL A 6 -27.26 16.19 4.73
CA VAL A 6 -27.52 16.06 3.28
C VAL A 6 -27.82 17.39 2.62
N ASP A 7 -28.61 18.26 3.26
CA ASP A 7 -28.96 19.59 2.76
C ASP A 7 -27.72 20.49 2.59
N VAL A 8 -26.74 20.35 3.47
CA VAL A 8 -25.46 21.07 3.39
C VAL A 8 -24.61 20.51 2.26
N GLN A 9 -24.58 19.18 2.08
CA GLN A 9 -23.87 18.54 0.97
C GLN A 9 -24.42 19.01 -0.39
N VAL A 10 -25.76 18.95 -0.55
CA VAL A 10 -26.46 19.35 -1.78
C VAL A 10 -26.23 20.85 -2.08
N ARG A 11 -26.29 21.72 -1.06
CA ARG A 11 -26.02 23.15 -1.22
C ARG A 11 -24.60 23.41 -1.71
N ARG A 12 -23.60 22.77 -1.08
CA ARG A 12 -22.19 22.89 -1.51
C ARG A 12 -21.98 22.39 -2.94
N ALA A 13 -22.59 21.24 -3.29
CA ALA A 13 -22.53 20.73 -4.65
C ALA A 13 -23.13 21.71 -5.66
N ALA A 14 -24.28 22.31 -5.34
CA ALA A 14 -24.91 23.34 -6.17
C ALA A 14 -24.03 24.60 -6.30
N GLU A 15 -23.37 25.04 -5.24
CA GLU A 15 -22.42 26.17 -5.26
C GLU A 15 -21.21 25.85 -6.14
N THR A 16 -20.65 24.62 -6.02
CA THR A 16 -19.55 24.16 -6.88
C THR A 16 -19.93 24.16 -8.35
N LEU A 17 -21.11 23.67 -8.70
CA LEU A 17 -21.62 23.67 -10.06
C LEU A 17 -21.77 25.09 -10.63
N ARG A 18 -22.16 26.06 -9.81
CA ARG A 18 -22.24 27.48 -10.20
C ARG A 18 -20.89 28.12 -10.44
N SER A 19 -19.91 27.77 -9.64
CA SER A 19 -18.55 28.31 -9.72
C SER A 19 -17.62 27.52 -10.63
N SER A 20 -18.15 26.53 -11.36
CA SER A 20 -17.35 25.75 -12.31
C SER A 20 -16.82 26.65 -13.45
N THR A 21 -15.68 26.26 -14.04
CA THR A 21 -15.10 26.98 -15.21
C THR A 21 -16.00 26.94 -16.45
N ARG A 22 -17.01 26.11 -16.43
CA ARG A 22 -18.09 25.99 -17.40
C ARG A 22 -19.41 26.06 -16.64
N PRO A 23 -19.82 27.22 -16.15
CA PRO A 23 -21.10 27.36 -15.44
C PRO A 23 -22.21 26.97 -16.40
N LEU A 24 -23.09 26.12 -15.94
CA LEU A 24 -24.17 25.61 -16.73
C LEU A 24 -25.22 26.74 -16.91
N PRO A 25 -25.53 27.16 -18.13
CA PRO A 25 -26.38 28.34 -18.37
C PRO A 25 -27.74 28.35 -17.63
N ALA A 26 -28.31 27.17 -17.44
CA ALA A 26 -29.56 27.01 -16.72
C ALA A 26 -29.45 27.23 -15.19
N ILE A 27 -28.24 27.10 -14.62
CA ILE A 27 -27.98 27.39 -13.20
C ILE A 27 -27.76 28.90 -13.03
N GLU A 28 -27.20 29.62 -14.02
CA GLU A 28 -27.06 31.06 -14.02
C GLU A 28 -28.40 31.75 -14.17
N ALA A 29 -29.36 31.17 -14.91
CA ALA A 29 -30.67 31.77 -15.22
C ALA A 29 -31.66 31.82 -14.04
N GLY A 30 -31.20 31.81 -12.78
CA GLY A 30 -32.04 32.04 -11.61
C GLY A 30 -32.89 30.87 -11.16
N MET A 31 -32.55 29.65 -11.52
CA MET A 31 -33.14 28.47 -10.86
C MET A 31 -32.84 28.55 -9.36
N ALA A 32 -33.91 28.61 -8.55
CA ALA A 32 -33.78 28.52 -7.09
C ALA A 32 -32.87 27.35 -6.69
N LEU A 33 -32.06 27.56 -5.66
CA LEU A 33 -31.25 26.46 -5.10
C LEU A 33 -32.15 25.23 -4.86
N PRO A 34 -31.67 24.03 -5.17
CA PRO A 34 -32.46 22.82 -4.92
C PRO A 34 -32.91 22.74 -3.47
N SER A 35 -34.04 22.12 -3.24
CA SER A 35 -34.73 22.03 -1.95
C SER A 35 -34.00 21.16 -0.91
N GLY A 36 -32.68 21.00 -1.01
CA GLY A 36 -31.84 20.33 -0.03
C GLY A 36 -31.74 18.81 -0.19
N ASN A 37 -32.14 18.24 -1.33
CA ASN A 37 -31.95 16.81 -1.62
C ASN A 37 -31.23 16.56 -2.95
N TRP A 38 -30.57 15.40 -3.04
CA TRP A 38 -29.80 14.99 -4.22
C TRP A 38 -30.67 14.78 -5.46
N TYR A 39 -31.91 14.33 -5.29
CA TYR A 39 -32.83 14.11 -6.40
C TYR A 39 -33.06 15.41 -7.18
N ASP A 40 -33.38 16.47 -6.49
CA ASP A 40 -33.64 17.77 -7.14
C ASP A 40 -32.41 18.33 -7.84
N LEU A 41 -31.22 18.15 -7.25
CA LEU A 41 -29.97 18.63 -7.85
C LEU A 41 -29.63 17.82 -9.10
N LEU A 42 -29.54 16.49 -8.97
CA LEU A 42 -29.11 15.63 -10.06
C LEU A 42 -30.13 15.55 -11.22
N SER A 43 -31.44 15.59 -10.91
CA SER A 43 -32.48 15.64 -11.94
C SER A 43 -32.42 16.92 -12.80
N ARG A 44 -31.91 18.01 -12.24
CA ARG A 44 -31.71 19.26 -13.01
C ARG A 44 -30.53 19.18 -13.96
N LEU A 45 -29.51 18.37 -13.65
CA LEU A 45 -28.38 18.19 -14.55
C LEU A 45 -28.79 17.62 -15.91
N GLN A 46 -29.86 16.84 -16.00
CA GLN A 46 -30.37 16.34 -17.27
C GLN A 46 -30.76 17.45 -18.26
N PHE A 47 -31.15 18.65 -17.77
CA PHE A 47 -31.54 19.78 -18.60
C PHE A 47 -30.35 20.66 -19.01
N VAL A 48 -29.20 20.40 -18.45
CA VAL A 48 -28.01 21.23 -18.57
C VAL A 48 -26.87 20.51 -19.26
N LEU A 49 -26.84 19.18 -19.17
CA LEU A 49 -25.94 18.34 -19.94
C LEU A 49 -26.48 18.19 -21.35
N ASP A 50 -26.18 19.21 -22.17
CA ASP A 50 -26.64 19.34 -23.56
C ASP A 50 -25.79 18.49 -24.52
N GLU A 51 -25.76 18.86 -25.81
CA GLU A 51 -25.02 18.16 -26.86
C GLU A 51 -23.49 18.27 -26.73
N ASP A 52 -23.00 19.22 -25.96
CA ASP A 52 -21.57 19.39 -25.70
C ASP A 52 -21.01 18.34 -24.69
N PRO A 53 -19.83 17.74 -24.98
CA PRO A 53 -19.21 16.81 -24.06
C PRO A 53 -18.97 17.39 -22.67
N ALA A 54 -19.41 16.68 -21.64
CA ALA A 54 -19.29 17.11 -20.24
C ALA A 54 -18.69 16.01 -19.35
N ILE A 55 -18.01 16.41 -18.29
CA ILE A 55 -17.50 15.50 -17.25
C ILE A 55 -18.20 15.88 -15.94
N LEU A 56 -18.93 14.92 -15.38
CA LEU A 56 -19.55 15.02 -14.05
C LEU A 56 -18.69 14.24 -13.05
N VAL A 57 -18.07 14.95 -12.11
CA VAL A 57 -17.27 14.35 -11.04
C VAL A 57 -18.05 14.41 -9.74
N ILE A 58 -18.24 13.26 -9.10
CA ILE A 58 -18.80 13.14 -7.75
C ILE A 58 -17.73 12.57 -6.85
N ASP A 59 -17.08 13.45 -6.11
CA ASP A 59 -16.03 13.11 -5.17
C ASP A 59 -16.61 12.64 -3.84
N GLU A 60 -15.95 11.64 -3.22
CA GLU A 60 -16.40 10.97 -2.00
C GLU A 60 -17.83 10.42 -2.12
N PHE A 61 -18.16 9.86 -3.29
CA PHE A 61 -19.47 9.30 -3.58
C PHE A 61 -19.93 8.22 -2.56
N PRO A 62 -19.07 7.31 -2.06
CA PRO A 62 -19.47 6.34 -1.04
C PRO A 62 -20.06 6.98 0.21
N TRP A 63 -19.45 8.05 0.70
CA TRP A 63 -19.93 8.77 1.89
C TRP A 63 -21.21 9.56 1.60
N ALA A 64 -21.37 10.09 0.39
CA ALA A 64 -22.62 10.73 -0.02
C ALA A 64 -23.77 9.73 -0.08
N ASN A 65 -23.51 8.53 -0.61
CA ASN A 65 -24.49 7.45 -0.70
C ASN A 65 -24.86 6.87 0.69
N ASP A 66 -23.91 6.76 1.59
CA ASP A 66 -24.13 6.31 2.98
C ASP A 66 -25.01 7.32 3.75
N ALA A 67 -24.75 8.62 3.57
CA ALA A 67 -25.54 9.69 4.16
C ALA A 67 -26.95 9.86 3.51
N SER A 68 -27.10 9.46 2.25
CA SER A 68 -28.35 9.52 1.48
C SER A 68 -28.67 8.17 0.86
N PRO A 69 -29.23 7.21 1.62
CA PRO A 69 -29.58 5.89 1.11
C PRO A 69 -30.47 5.99 -0.13
N GLY A 70 -30.07 5.31 -1.21
CA GLY A 70 -30.75 5.33 -2.51
C GLY A 70 -30.20 6.33 -3.51
N LEU A 71 -29.10 7.06 -3.19
CA LEU A 71 -28.42 7.94 -4.14
C LEU A 71 -27.83 7.16 -5.33
N ASP A 72 -27.35 5.94 -5.08
CA ASP A 72 -26.90 5.00 -6.12
C ASP A 72 -28.04 4.59 -7.06
N GLY A 73 -29.24 4.34 -6.53
CA GLY A 73 -30.44 4.05 -7.33
C GLY A 73 -30.93 5.26 -8.13
N LEU A 74 -30.82 6.45 -7.57
CA LEU A 74 -31.10 7.68 -8.30
C LEU A 74 -30.13 7.87 -9.47
N LEU A 75 -28.83 7.70 -9.23
CA LEU A 75 -27.83 7.81 -10.28
C LEU A 75 -28.01 6.76 -11.37
N GLN A 76 -28.37 5.52 -10.98
CA GLN A 76 -28.78 4.47 -11.92
C GLN A 76 -29.89 4.96 -12.84
N SER A 77 -30.98 5.49 -12.26
CA SER A 77 -32.14 5.95 -13.03
C SER A 77 -31.78 7.06 -14.00
N LEU A 78 -30.97 8.01 -13.57
CA LEU A 78 -30.49 9.12 -14.43
C LEU A 78 -29.59 8.61 -15.56
N TRP A 79 -28.72 7.65 -15.25
CA TRP A 79 -27.87 7.01 -16.25
C TRP A 79 -28.72 6.32 -17.32
N ASP A 80 -29.60 5.43 -16.92
CA ASP A 80 -30.42 4.61 -17.83
C ASP A 80 -31.38 5.45 -18.69
N LEU A 81 -31.97 6.50 -18.12
CA LEU A 81 -32.98 7.32 -18.79
C LEU A 81 -32.40 8.49 -19.59
N THR A 82 -31.25 9.02 -19.18
CA THR A 82 -30.75 10.30 -19.69
C THR A 82 -29.29 10.24 -20.12
N PHE A 83 -28.37 9.92 -19.22
CA PHE A 83 -26.94 10.12 -19.42
C PHE A 83 -26.36 9.15 -20.47
N VAL A 84 -26.85 7.92 -20.56
CA VAL A 84 -26.41 6.96 -21.57
C VAL A 84 -26.55 7.46 -23.02
N ARG A 85 -27.42 8.47 -23.25
CA ARG A 85 -27.67 9.07 -24.56
C ARG A 85 -27.02 10.43 -24.74
N ARG A 86 -26.21 10.87 -23.80
CA ARG A 86 -25.55 12.17 -23.78
C ARG A 86 -24.04 11.98 -23.81
N PRO A 87 -23.28 12.90 -24.37
CA PRO A 87 -21.82 12.86 -24.35
C PRO A 87 -21.30 13.26 -22.95
N VAL A 88 -21.63 12.47 -21.93
CA VAL A 88 -21.23 12.73 -20.55
C VAL A 88 -20.38 11.60 -20.01
N LEU A 89 -19.25 11.92 -19.41
CA LEU A 89 -18.45 11.04 -18.58
C LEU A 89 -18.79 11.28 -17.10
N VAL A 90 -19.28 10.26 -16.41
CA VAL A 90 -19.52 10.33 -14.96
C VAL A 90 -18.37 9.64 -14.24
N LEU A 91 -17.65 10.38 -13.39
CA LEU A 91 -16.58 9.87 -12.55
C LEU A 91 -17.07 9.83 -11.10
N LEU A 92 -17.13 8.64 -10.53
CA LEU A 92 -17.39 8.43 -9.10
C LEU A 92 -16.05 8.18 -8.43
N ILE A 93 -15.68 9.04 -7.48
CA ILE A 93 -14.42 8.96 -6.76
C ILE A 93 -14.71 8.59 -5.30
N GLY A 94 -13.87 7.77 -4.70
CA GLY A 94 -13.94 7.41 -3.30
C GLY A 94 -12.58 6.98 -2.78
N SER A 95 -12.29 7.37 -1.55
CA SER A 95 -11.03 7.05 -0.85
C SER A 95 -11.03 5.68 -0.17
N ASP A 96 -12.21 5.08 0.05
CA ASP A 96 -12.38 3.74 0.65
C ASP A 96 -12.70 2.72 -0.46
N GLU A 97 -11.70 1.90 -0.84
CA GLU A 97 -11.85 0.87 -1.88
C GLU A 97 -12.97 -0.12 -1.56
N ALA A 98 -13.08 -0.56 -0.30
CA ALA A 98 -14.09 -1.54 0.09
C ALA A 98 -15.51 -0.96 -0.01
N MET A 99 -15.68 0.34 0.22
CA MET A 99 -16.95 1.03 -0.03
C MET A 99 -17.23 1.16 -1.52
N MET A 100 -16.21 1.47 -2.34
CA MET A 100 -16.33 1.54 -3.81
C MET A 100 -16.71 0.17 -4.39
N ASP A 101 -16.01 -0.90 -4.03
CA ASP A 101 -16.30 -2.26 -4.49
C ASP A 101 -17.76 -2.67 -4.17
N ARG A 102 -18.27 -2.30 -2.98
CA ARG A 102 -19.64 -2.57 -2.59
C ARG A 102 -20.68 -1.84 -3.43
N LEU A 103 -20.39 -0.63 -3.93
CA LEU A 103 -21.33 0.13 -4.78
C LEU A 103 -21.59 -0.56 -6.12
N PHE A 104 -20.61 -1.34 -6.60
CA PHE A 104 -20.69 -2.06 -7.88
C PHE A 104 -20.94 -3.56 -7.74
N ALA A 105 -21.23 -4.05 -6.52
CA ALA A 105 -21.57 -5.45 -6.28
C ALA A 105 -22.85 -5.86 -7.04
N HIS A 106 -22.98 -7.17 -7.31
CA HIS A 106 -24.04 -7.73 -8.17
C HIS A 106 -25.48 -7.37 -7.73
N ASP A 107 -25.69 -7.16 -6.44
CA ASP A 107 -26.99 -6.81 -5.83
C ASP A 107 -27.22 -5.30 -5.71
N ARG A 108 -26.34 -4.47 -6.29
CA ARG A 108 -26.42 -3.01 -6.17
C ARG A 108 -26.89 -2.33 -7.45
N PRO A 109 -27.52 -1.15 -7.33
CA PRO A 109 -28.09 -0.42 -8.48
C PRO A 109 -27.09 -0.13 -9.60
N LEU A 110 -25.82 0.16 -9.28
CA LEU A 110 -24.79 0.52 -10.27
C LEU A 110 -24.12 -0.69 -10.93
N PHE A 111 -24.49 -1.92 -10.56
CA PHE A 111 -23.95 -3.13 -11.19
C PHE A 111 -24.15 -3.13 -12.71
N GLY A 112 -23.10 -3.46 -13.46
CA GLY A 112 -23.12 -3.53 -14.92
C GLY A 112 -23.24 -2.19 -15.65
N ARG A 113 -23.05 -1.05 -14.95
CA ARG A 113 -23.07 0.31 -15.54
C ARG A 113 -21.73 0.99 -15.50
N LEU A 114 -20.71 0.27 -15.08
CA LEU A 114 -19.34 0.74 -15.02
C LEU A 114 -18.64 0.37 -16.34
N ASP A 115 -18.15 1.36 -17.09
CA ASP A 115 -17.35 1.15 -18.30
C ASP A 115 -15.88 0.86 -17.97
N GLY A 116 -15.40 1.32 -16.82
CA GLY A 116 -14.04 1.09 -16.33
C GLY A 116 -13.86 1.52 -14.89
N GLY A 117 -12.89 0.93 -14.23
CA GLY A 117 -12.45 1.32 -12.89
C GLY A 117 -10.96 1.63 -12.89
N LEU A 118 -10.54 2.62 -12.12
CA LEU A 118 -9.15 2.99 -11.92
C LEU A 118 -8.85 3.06 -10.43
N VAL A 119 -7.91 2.24 -9.98
CA VAL A 119 -7.31 2.38 -8.65
C VAL A 119 -6.06 3.23 -8.80
N VAL A 120 -6.00 4.35 -8.08
CA VAL A 120 -4.83 5.23 -8.09
C VAL A 120 -3.92 4.79 -6.97
N GLU A 121 -2.92 4.00 -7.34
CA GLU A 121 -1.90 3.51 -6.42
C GLU A 121 -0.91 4.63 -6.03
N PRO A 122 -0.24 4.51 -4.86
CA PRO A 122 0.93 5.32 -4.56
C PRO A 122 2.01 5.16 -5.63
N PHE A 123 2.91 6.12 -5.74
CA PHE A 123 4.04 6.02 -6.67
C PHE A 123 4.83 4.73 -6.48
N ASN A 124 5.06 4.03 -7.56
CA ASN A 124 6.01 2.93 -7.60
C ASN A 124 7.46 3.45 -7.47
N PRO A 125 8.48 2.59 -7.30
CA PRO A 125 9.85 3.04 -7.16
C PRO A 125 10.38 3.92 -8.31
N ALA A 126 9.99 3.67 -9.57
CA ALA A 126 10.42 4.50 -10.70
C ALA A 126 9.76 5.88 -10.69
N GLU A 127 8.47 5.95 -10.39
CA GLU A 127 7.73 7.21 -10.22
C GLU A 127 8.25 8.00 -9.03
N THR A 128 8.60 7.32 -7.91
CA THR A 128 9.26 7.94 -6.76
C THR A 128 10.61 8.52 -7.16
N ALA A 129 11.42 7.81 -7.96
CA ALA A 129 12.69 8.34 -8.48
C ALA A 129 12.47 9.59 -9.32
N GLN A 130 11.48 9.57 -10.21
CA GLN A 130 11.13 10.72 -11.05
C GLN A 130 10.66 11.92 -10.21
N ALA A 131 9.80 11.69 -9.23
CA ALA A 131 9.25 12.74 -8.36
C ALA A 131 10.32 13.36 -7.44
N LEU A 132 11.27 12.56 -6.93
CA LEU A 132 12.41 13.06 -6.16
C LEU A 132 13.32 13.94 -7.00
N GLY A 133 13.47 13.64 -8.29
CA GLY A 133 14.32 14.36 -9.24
C GLY A 133 15.83 14.12 -9.02
N GLY A 134 16.59 14.26 -10.08
CA GLY A 134 18.02 14.51 -10.11
C GLY A 134 18.94 13.38 -9.66
N SER A 135 19.62 13.50 -8.54
CA SER A 135 20.88 12.80 -8.23
C SER A 135 20.76 11.71 -7.16
N ARG A 136 19.57 11.17 -6.93
CA ARG A 136 19.41 10.10 -5.94
C ARG A 136 19.91 8.77 -6.48
N THR A 137 20.65 8.05 -5.66
CA THR A 137 21.01 6.67 -5.98
C THR A 137 19.77 5.76 -5.90
N ALA A 138 19.77 4.65 -6.63
CA ALA A 138 18.69 3.68 -6.58
C ALA A 138 18.40 3.18 -5.15
N VAL A 139 19.45 3.02 -4.32
CA VAL A 139 19.29 2.68 -2.89
C VAL A 139 18.52 3.77 -2.14
N GLU A 140 18.87 5.04 -2.33
CA GLU A 140 18.15 6.15 -1.68
C GLU A 140 16.69 6.27 -2.14
N VAL A 141 16.39 5.95 -3.39
CA VAL A 141 15.02 5.90 -3.90
C VAL A 141 14.24 4.80 -3.20
N LEU A 142 14.77 3.59 -3.15
CA LEU A 142 14.11 2.46 -2.51
C LEU A 142 13.97 2.66 -0.98
N ASP A 143 14.97 3.23 -0.32
CA ASP A 143 14.87 3.60 1.09
C ASP A 143 13.82 4.70 1.33
N THR A 144 13.72 5.69 0.41
CA THR A 144 12.65 6.70 0.46
C THR A 144 11.27 6.05 0.29
N GLN A 145 11.14 5.09 -0.61
CA GLN A 145 9.92 4.31 -0.80
C GLN A 145 9.47 3.61 0.49
N LEU A 146 10.42 3.04 1.26
CA LEU A 146 10.12 2.40 2.55
C LEU A 146 9.58 3.37 3.60
N VAL A 147 10.03 4.64 3.58
CA VAL A 147 9.64 5.67 4.55
C VAL A 147 8.37 6.40 4.12
N THR A 148 8.18 6.61 2.82
CA THR A 148 7.07 7.43 2.27
C THR A 148 5.90 6.60 1.76
N GLY A 149 6.08 5.29 1.57
CA GLY A 149 5.09 4.43 0.91
C GLY A 149 4.80 4.80 -0.55
N GLY A 150 5.56 5.73 -1.15
CA GLY A 150 5.27 6.28 -2.46
C GLY A 150 4.12 7.30 -2.49
N PHE A 151 3.58 7.72 -1.35
CA PHE A 151 2.53 8.74 -1.34
C PHE A 151 3.07 10.06 -1.88
N PRO A 152 2.41 10.67 -2.91
CA PRO A 152 2.93 11.85 -3.60
C PRO A 152 3.29 13.01 -2.69
N GLU A 153 2.48 13.27 -1.66
CA GLU A 153 2.73 14.33 -0.68
C GLU A 153 4.00 14.07 0.13
N PHE A 154 4.23 12.83 0.58
CA PHE A 154 5.42 12.46 1.35
C PHE A 154 6.67 12.44 0.47
N VAL A 155 6.56 12.00 -0.77
CA VAL A 155 7.67 12.04 -1.75
C VAL A 155 8.04 13.50 -2.08
N ALA A 156 7.05 14.36 -2.28
CA ALA A 156 7.28 15.80 -2.49
C ALA A 156 7.93 16.46 -1.25
N HIS A 157 7.57 16.01 -0.05
CA HIS A 157 8.22 16.44 1.18
C HIS A 157 9.66 15.91 1.26
N ALA A 158 9.88 14.63 0.98
CA ALA A 158 11.20 14.00 0.98
C ALA A 158 12.19 14.67 0.01
N ARG A 159 11.70 15.22 -1.10
CA ARG A 159 12.51 15.96 -2.07
C ARG A 159 13.26 17.15 -1.47
N LYS A 160 12.75 17.73 -0.36
CA LYS A 160 13.35 18.88 0.33
C LYS A 160 14.62 18.49 1.11
N PHE A 161 14.86 17.21 1.34
CA PHE A 161 15.96 16.69 2.15
C PHE A 161 17.02 16.01 1.28
N GLY A 162 18.27 16.05 1.72
CA GLY A 162 19.40 15.45 1.02
C GLY A 162 19.52 13.94 1.15
N SER A 163 18.84 13.33 2.14
CA SER A 163 18.89 11.89 2.43
C SER A 163 17.66 11.42 3.19
N VAL A 164 17.43 10.11 3.23
CA VAL A 164 16.40 9.49 4.08
C VAL A 164 16.65 9.78 5.56
N GLY A 165 17.92 9.78 6.00
CA GLY A 165 18.26 10.13 7.37
C GLY A 165 17.79 11.52 7.77
N ALA A 166 18.01 12.53 6.90
CA ALA A 166 17.56 13.90 7.14
C ALA A 166 16.02 14.03 7.12
N LEU A 167 15.32 13.28 6.26
CA LEU A 167 13.86 13.20 6.26
C LEU A 167 13.32 12.63 7.56
N VAL A 168 13.92 11.55 8.07
CA VAL A 168 13.52 10.92 9.32
C VAL A 168 13.87 11.81 10.52
N GLU A 169 14.99 12.51 10.47
CA GLU A 169 15.35 13.52 11.49
C GLU A 169 14.30 14.63 11.58
N ASP A 170 13.81 15.15 10.44
CA ASP A 170 12.68 16.09 10.45
C ASP A 170 11.44 15.48 11.09
N ALA A 171 11.09 14.24 10.71
CA ALA A 171 9.91 13.54 11.23
C ALA A 171 9.93 13.32 12.75
N LEU A 172 11.10 13.06 13.32
CA LEU A 172 11.29 12.71 14.73
C LEU A 172 11.78 13.88 15.62
N SER A 173 12.11 15.04 15.02
CA SER A 173 12.73 16.15 15.77
C SER A 173 11.75 16.96 16.60
N ARG A 174 10.48 16.99 16.23
CA ARG A 174 9.44 17.84 16.83
C ARG A 174 8.06 17.26 16.65
N PRO A 175 7.08 17.61 17.52
CA PRO A 175 5.68 17.28 17.33
C PRO A 175 5.13 17.89 16.03
N HIS A 176 4.05 17.30 15.52
CA HIS A 176 3.27 17.81 14.41
C HIS A 176 4.06 17.96 13.09
N THR A 177 4.79 16.91 12.74
CA THR A 177 5.39 16.79 11.41
C THR A 177 4.51 15.99 10.47
N LEU A 178 4.69 16.18 9.17
CA LEU A 178 3.87 15.52 8.15
C LEU A 178 3.85 13.98 8.33
N LEU A 179 5.04 13.38 8.45
CA LEU A 179 5.15 11.92 8.60
C LEU A 179 4.72 11.40 9.98
N ALA A 180 4.63 12.26 11.00
CA ALA A 180 4.16 11.84 12.32
C ALA A 180 2.62 11.87 12.43
N ASP A 181 1.99 12.92 11.92
CA ASP A 181 0.56 13.18 12.18
C ASP A 181 -0.39 12.47 11.21
N VAL A 182 -0.02 12.33 9.93
CA VAL A 182 -0.96 11.83 8.91
C VAL A 182 -1.42 10.41 9.21
N ALA A 183 -0.51 9.51 9.62
CA ALA A 183 -0.91 8.15 10.00
C ALA A 183 -1.85 8.14 11.20
N GLN A 184 -1.60 8.96 12.21
CA GLN A 184 -2.44 9.03 13.40
C GLN A 184 -3.86 9.50 13.06
N ILE A 185 -3.99 10.52 12.21
CA ILE A 185 -5.27 11.06 11.76
C ILE A 185 -6.04 10.03 10.93
N ASN A 186 -5.38 9.40 9.95
CA ASN A 186 -6.01 8.43 9.08
C ASN A 186 -6.46 7.17 9.83
N LEU A 187 -5.61 6.61 10.68
CA LEU A 187 -5.94 5.44 11.47
C LEU A 187 -7.08 5.71 12.47
N ALA A 188 -7.14 6.91 13.06
CA ALA A 188 -8.26 7.29 13.93
C ALA A 188 -9.58 7.35 13.16
N GLY A 189 -9.57 7.78 11.89
CA GLY A 189 -10.74 7.81 11.01
C GLY A 189 -11.19 6.41 10.55
N GLU A 190 -10.24 5.56 10.18
CA GLU A 190 -10.53 4.23 9.60
C GLU A 190 -10.80 3.14 10.63
N LEU A 191 -10.23 3.24 11.83
CA LEU A 191 -10.32 2.25 12.90
C LEU A 191 -11.15 2.72 14.09
N ALA A 192 -12.02 3.72 13.90
CA ALA A 192 -12.83 4.31 14.98
C ALA A 192 -13.58 3.27 15.83
N ASP A 193 -14.07 2.19 15.21
CA ASP A 193 -14.82 1.11 15.86
C ASP A 193 -13.96 -0.15 16.12
N GLY A 194 -12.64 -0.08 15.90
CA GLY A 194 -11.75 -1.23 15.85
C GLY A 194 -10.61 -1.24 16.86
N ALA A 195 -10.87 -1.08 18.18
CA ALA A 195 -9.81 -1.07 19.20
C ALA A 195 -8.86 -2.28 19.10
N ASN A 196 -9.37 -3.49 18.83
CA ASN A 196 -8.54 -4.68 18.64
C ASN A 196 -7.71 -4.63 17.35
N ALA A 197 -8.24 -4.02 16.27
CA ALA A 197 -7.52 -3.85 15.02
C ALA A 197 -6.29 -2.94 15.21
N ARG A 198 -6.45 -1.85 15.95
CA ARG A 198 -5.34 -0.95 16.31
C ARG A 198 -4.26 -1.67 17.10
N LEU A 199 -4.63 -2.42 18.15
CA LEU A 199 -3.68 -3.17 18.97
C LEU A 199 -2.91 -4.24 18.17
N VAL A 200 -3.58 -4.89 17.20
CA VAL A 200 -2.92 -5.86 16.30
C VAL A 200 -1.87 -5.16 15.41
N LEU A 201 -2.20 -3.99 14.86
CA LEU A 201 -1.25 -3.22 14.04
C LEU A 201 -0.04 -2.74 14.87
N GLU A 202 -0.28 -2.26 16.10
CA GLU A 202 0.77 -1.86 17.03
C GLU A 202 1.69 -3.04 17.39
N ALA A 203 1.13 -4.21 17.68
CA ALA A 203 1.91 -5.42 18.00
C ALA A 203 2.77 -5.89 16.82
N ILE A 204 2.25 -5.79 15.57
CA ILE A 204 3.01 -6.15 14.38
C ILE A 204 4.08 -5.10 14.09
N GLY A 205 3.72 -3.83 14.14
CA GLY A 205 4.60 -2.72 13.77
C GLY A 205 5.73 -2.47 14.75
N ALA A 206 5.51 -2.71 16.05
CA ALA A 206 6.54 -2.58 17.08
C ALA A 206 7.61 -3.68 17.04
N ASP A 207 7.33 -4.81 16.35
CA ASP A 207 8.32 -5.89 16.19
C ASP A 207 9.57 -5.38 15.45
N GLU A 208 10.73 -5.92 15.80
CA GLU A 208 12.03 -5.46 15.30
C GLU A 208 12.12 -5.48 13.77
N ILE A 209 11.56 -6.51 13.14
CA ILE A 209 11.54 -6.67 11.67
C ILE A 209 10.17 -6.36 11.05
N GLY A 210 9.14 -6.11 11.88
CA GLY A 210 7.77 -5.80 11.45
C GLY A 210 7.08 -6.95 10.68
N VAL A 211 7.44 -8.21 11.01
CA VAL A 211 6.85 -9.43 10.41
C VAL A 211 6.67 -10.48 11.51
N VAL A 212 5.44 -10.80 11.86
CA VAL A 212 5.14 -11.66 13.00
C VAL A 212 4.14 -12.77 12.63
N ASN A 213 4.16 -13.86 13.38
CA ASN A 213 3.17 -14.93 13.26
C ASN A 213 1.96 -14.68 14.19
N PHE A 214 0.85 -15.37 13.92
CA PHE A 214 -0.38 -15.26 14.69
C PHE A 214 -0.20 -15.49 16.18
N SER A 215 0.62 -16.48 16.57
CA SER A 215 0.83 -16.85 17.97
C SER A 215 1.54 -15.74 18.74
N ARG A 216 2.46 -15.04 18.09
CA ARG A 216 3.17 -13.89 18.67
C ARG A 216 2.19 -12.74 18.94
N ILE A 217 1.38 -12.36 17.92
CA ILE A 217 0.36 -11.31 18.07
C ILE A 217 -0.59 -11.65 19.23
N ALA A 218 -1.09 -12.89 19.26
CA ALA A 218 -2.00 -13.31 20.34
C ALA A 218 -1.35 -13.30 21.72
N SER A 219 -0.06 -13.62 21.81
CA SER A 219 0.71 -13.56 23.06
C SER A 219 0.88 -12.12 23.55
N ASP A 220 1.21 -11.20 22.65
CA ASP A 220 1.42 -9.79 22.97
C ASP A 220 0.12 -9.11 23.43
N LEU A 221 -1.04 -9.61 22.98
CA LEU A 221 -2.37 -9.18 23.43
C LEU A 221 -2.90 -9.93 24.66
N GLY A 222 -2.03 -10.55 25.45
CA GLY A 222 -2.37 -11.18 26.75
C GLY A 222 -2.66 -12.69 26.67
N GLY A 223 -2.63 -13.29 25.50
CA GLY A 223 -2.77 -14.75 25.32
C GLY A 223 -4.19 -15.28 25.59
N GLY A 224 -4.32 -16.61 25.60
CA GLY A 224 -5.59 -17.28 25.89
C GLY A 224 -6.58 -17.32 24.71
N ILE A 225 -7.76 -17.89 24.95
CA ILE A 225 -8.78 -18.11 23.89
C ILE A 225 -9.41 -16.79 23.44
N ALA A 226 -9.69 -15.88 24.37
CA ALA A 226 -10.30 -14.59 24.07
C ALA A 226 -9.39 -13.74 23.17
N ALA A 227 -8.08 -13.65 23.50
CA ALA A 227 -7.10 -12.95 22.69
C ALA A 227 -6.99 -13.55 21.29
N LYS A 228 -6.92 -14.87 21.16
CA LYS A 228 -6.88 -15.57 19.84
C LYS A 228 -8.11 -15.24 18.99
N THR A 229 -9.31 -15.23 19.60
CA THR A 229 -10.55 -14.90 18.86
C THR A 229 -10.56 -13.44 18.43
N ALA A 230 -10.11 -12.52 19.29
CA ALA A 230 -10.01 -11.09 18.97
C ALA A 230 -9.00 -10.83 17.84
N VAL A 231 -7.81 -11.47 17.93
CA VAL A 231 -6.77 -11.38 16.88
C VAL A 231 -7.26 -11.94 15.56
N SER A 232 -7.94 -13.10 15.55
CA SER A 232 -8.47 -13.68 14.30
C SER A 232 -9.43 -12.71 13.61
N ARG A 233 -10.42 -12.18 14.34
CA ARG A 233 -11.35 -11.22 13.77
C ARG A 233 -10.68 -9.94 13.29
N ALA A 234 -9.74 -9.43 14.06
CA ALA A 234 -9.02 -8.21 13.71
C ALA A 234 -8.14 -8.43 12.46
N THR A 235 -7.41 -9.56 12.38
CA THR A 235 -6.60 -9.88 11.20
C THR A 235 -7.46 -10.08 9.96
N ASP A 236 -8.62 -10.74 10.05
CA ASP A 236 -9.54 -10.92 8.92
C ASP A 236 -10.05 -9.55 8.41
N ILE A 237 -10.46 -8.65 9.31
CA ILE A 237 -10.90 -7.29 8.95
C ILE A 237 -9.76 -6.50 8.30
N LEU A 238 -8.57 -6.53 8.92
CA LEU A 238 -7.41 -5.76 8.45
C LEU A 238 -6.85 -6.29 7.11
N THR A 239 -7.00 -7.58 6.83
CA THR A 239 -6.52 -8.22 5.59
C THR A 239 -7.57 -8.11 4.49
N ASP A 240 -8.80 -8.59 4.74
CA ASP A 240 -9.79 -8.82 3.69
C ASP A 240 -10.65 -7.56 3.42
N THR A 241 -10.92 -6.77 4.47
CA THR A 241 -11.80 -5.60 4.34
C THR A 241 -11.00 -4.32 4.16
N LYS A 242 -10.00 -4.10 5.02
CA LYS A 242 -9.23 -2.84 5.04
C LYS A 242 -7.93 -2.88 4.23
N ARG A 243 -7.45 -4.07 3.90
CA ARG A 243 -6.19 -4.29 3.15
C ARG A 243 -4.96 -3.59 3.75
N ILE A 244 -5.00 -3.30 5.07
CA ILE A 244 -3.89 -2.69 5.82
C ILE A 244 -2.83 -3.72 6.19
N LEU A 245 -3.22 -5.01 6.36
CA LEU A 245 -2.31 -6.12 6.59
C LEU A 245 -2.10 -6.95 5.33
N ALA A 246 -0.86 -7.32 5.10
CA ALA A 246 -0.48 -8.37 4.16
C ALA A 246 -0.17 -9.66 4.92
N VAL A 247 -0.52 -10.78 4.29
CA VAL A 247 -0.26 -12.13 4.79
C VAL A 247 0.75 -12.81 3.87
N ASP A 248 1.92 -13.07 4.40
CA ASP A 248 2.94 -13.85 3.69
C ASP A 248 2.80 -15.33 4.07
N ILE A 249 2.88 -16.20 3.07
CA ILE A 249 2.89 -17.66 3.20
C ILE A 249 4.15 -18.22 2.53
N PRO A 250 4.73 -19.31 3.01
CA PRO A 250 5.89 -19.89 2.35
C PRO A 250 5.58 -20.26 0.90
N ALA A 251 6.48 -19.97 -0.02
CA ALA A 251 6.33 -20.28 -1.43
C ALA A 251 6.02 -21.77 -1.63
N GLY A 252 5.05 -22.08 -2.47
CA GLY A 252 4.61 -23.45 -2.73
C GLY A 252 3.63 -24.04 -1.71
N ASP A 253 3.37 -23.36 -0.59
CA ASP A 253 2.40 -23.80 0.43
C ASP A 253 1.00 -23.22 0.15
N LYS A 254 -0.03 -24.06 0.23
CA LYS A 254 -1.42 -23.65 0.00
C LYS A 254 -2.19 -23.72 1.32
N GLY A 255 -2.40 -22.59 1.97
CA GLY A 255 -3.22 -22.53 3.18
C GLY A 255 -2.49 -22.84 4.47
N SER A 256 -1.25 -22.53 4.54
CA SER A 256 -0.30 -22.80 5.60
C SER A 256 -0.71 -22.28 6.98
N ARG A 257 -0.38 -23.08 8.01
CA ARG A 257 -0.34 -22.62 9.41
C ARG A 257 0.89 -21.75 9.70
N LEU A 258 1.74 -21.53 8.69
CA LEU A 258 2.99 -20.78 8.78
C LEU A 258 2.81 -19.33 8.30
N LYS A 259 1.58 -18.81 8.32
CA LYS A 259 1.28 -17.42 7.97
C LYS A 259 2.09 -16.45 8.82
N ARG A 260 2.65 -15.45 8.17
CA ARG A 260 3.24 -14.27 8.78
C ARG A 260 2.46 -13.03 8.36
N TYR A 261 2.33 -12.09 9.28
CA TYR A 261 1.58 -10.86 9.09
C TYR A 261 2.54 -9.67 9.11
N ARG A 262 2.34 -8.75 8.21
CA ARG A 262 3.04 -7.46 8.18
C ARG A 262 2.07 -6.34 7.82
N VAL A 263 2.38 -5.13 8.20
CA VAL A 263 1.68 -3.96 7.69
C VAL A 263 1.97 -3.86 6.19
N ALA A 264 0.93 -3.76 5.36
CA ALA A 264 1.03 -3.79 3.91
C ALA A 264 1.70 -2.53 3.36
N ASP A 265 1.24 -1.38 3.81
CA ASP A 265 1.73 -0.07 3.44
C ASP A 265 3.12 0.20 4.03
N PRO A 266 4.16 0.53 3.20
CA PRO A 266 5.52 0.76 3.69
C PRO A 266 5.62 1.95 4.66
N TYR A 267 4.88 3.05 4.41
CA TYR A 267 4.89 4.21 5.31
C TYR A 267 4.27 3.86 6.67
N LEU A 268 3.12 3.20 6.72
CA LEU A 268 2.53 2.76 7.97
C LEU A 268 3.43 1.76 8.70
N ARG A 269 4.11 0.87 7.98
CA ARG A 269 5.09 -0.06 8.53
C ARG A 269 6.26 0.68 9.18
N PHE A 270 6.80 1.73 8.52
CA PHE A 270 7.81 2.63 9.07
C PHE A 270 7.28 3.38 10.28
N TRP A 271 6.08 3.92 10.19
CA TRP A 271 5.45 4.72 11.24
C TRP A 271 5.24 3.94 12.53
N PHE A 272 4.65 2.74 12.47
CA PHE A 272 4.46 1.88 13.65
C PHE A 272 5.79 1.45 14.28
N ARG A 273 6.85 1.33 13.51
CA ARG A 273 8.16 0.93 14.03
C ARG A 273 8.95 2.05 14.66
N PHE A 274 8.98 3.22 14.05
CA PHE A 274 9.92 4.29 14.41
C PHE A 274 9.25 5.57 14.90
N VAL A 275 8.01 5.85 14.54
CA VAL A 275 7.33 7.09 14.90
C VAL A 275 6.40 6.88 16.09
N GLU A 276 5.44 6.00 15.96
CA GLU A 276 4.39 5.76 16.96
C GLU A 276 4.95 5.48 18.36
N PRO A 277 5.92 4.56 18.57
CA PRO A 277 6.48 4.29 19.89
C PRO A 277 7.25 5.48 20.49
N GLN A 278 7.60 6.47 19.69
CA GLN A 278 8.40 7.62 20.08
C GLN A 278 7.58 8.92 20.24
N LEU A 279 6.29 8.92 19.89
CA LEU A 279 5.46 10.13 19.95
C LEU A 279 5.56 10.84 21.29
N ARG A 280 5.46 10.10 22.40
CA ARG A 280 5.58 10.69 23.74
C ARG A 280 6.96 11.31 24.00
N ASN A 281 8.04 10.66 23.54
CA ASN A 281 9.38 11.20 23.67
C ASN A 281 9.55 12.50 22.86
N ILE A 282 8.99 12.54 21.66
CA ILE A 282 8.99 13.72 20.78
C ILE A 282 8.20 14.86 21.41
N GLU A 283 7.00 14.59 21.98
CA GLU A 283 6.15 15.59 22.65
C GLU A 283 6.83 16.25 23.85
N VAL A 284 7.62 15.50 24.63
CA VAL A 284 8.34 16.04 25.79
C VAL A 284 9.73 16.58 25.46
N GLY A 285 10.05 16.73 24.15
CA GLY A 285 11.32 17.29 23.69
C GLY A 285 12.51 16.35 23.75
N ARG A 286 12.29 15.02 23.86
CA ARG A 286 13.33 13.98 23.89
C ARG A 286 13.48 13.31 22.50
N SER A 287 13.57 14.12 21.46
CA SER A 287 13.84 13.66 20.10
C SER A 287 15.18 12.90 19.97
N ASP A 288 16.13 13.16 20.85
CA ASP A 288 17.37 12.40 20.97
C ASP A 288 17.13 10.89 21.13
N LEU A 289 16.14 10.50 21.94
CA LEU A 289 15.77 9.10 22.14
C LEU A 289 15.12 8.48 20.89
N ALA A 290 14.26 9.25 20.21
CA ALA A 290 13.62 8.81 18.99
C ALA A 290 14.64 8.56 17.86
N LEU A 291 15.59 9.49 17.68
CA LEU A 291 16.66 9.36 16.70
C LEU A 291 17.64 8.22 17.04
N ALA A 292 17.94 8.00 18.32
CA ALA A 292 18.75 6.88 18.73
C ALA A 292 18.06 5.52 18.43
N ALA A 293 16.74 5.42 18.70
CA ALA A 293 15.96 4.23 18.38
C ALA A 293 15.92 3.95 16.86
N PHE A 294 15.73 4.98 16.05
CA PHE A 294 15.83 4.86 14.58
C PHE A 294 17.22 4.39 14.14
N SER A 295 18.27 5.06 14.59
CA SER A 295 19.65 4.75 14.19
C SER A 295 20.06 3.33 14.54
N SER A 296 19.61 2.80 15.67
CA SER A 296 19.93 1.43 16.10
C SER A 296 19.11 0.37 15.37
N GLY A 297 17.84 0.65 15.01
CA GLY A 297 16.92 -0.32 14.42
C GLY A 297 16.86 -0.31 12.89
N TRP A 298 17.26 0.79 12.24
CA TRP A 298 17.04 1.02 10.81
C TRP A 298 17.62 -0.08 9.91
N SER A 299 18.88 -0.46 10.14
CA SER A 299 19.54 -1.43 9.25
C SER A 299 18.88 -2.80 9.25
N THR A 300 18.50 -3.30 10.43
CA THR A 300 17.80 -4.59 10.59
C THR A 300 16.41 -4.54 9.98
N TRP A 301 15.61 -3.53 10.35
CA TRP A 301 14.26 -3.35 9.85
C TRP A 301 14.24 -3.15 8.32
N ARG A 302 15.13 -2.30 7.78
CA ARG A 302 15.24 -2.02 6.35
C ARG A 302 15.49 -3.28 5.53
N GLY A 303 16.37 -4.15 6.02
CA GLY A 303 16.67 -5.43 5.36
C GLY A 303 15.42 -6.29 5.15
N LYS A 304 14.50 -6.29 6.13
CA LYS A 304 13.23 -7.04 6.03
C LYS A 304 12.13 -6.24 5.33
N ALA A 305 12.13 -4.92 5.50
CA ALA A 305 11.13 -4.05 4.90
C ALA A 305 11.23 -3.98 3.37
N VAL A 306 12.44 -4.10 2.81
CA VAL A 306 12.65 -4.05 1.36
C VAL A 306 12.24 -5.32 0.62
N GLU A 307 12.11 -6.47 1.30
CA GLU A 307 11.83 -7.75 0.65
C GLU A 307 10.60 -7.75 -0.27
N PRO A 308 9.44 -7.17 0.11
CA PRO A 308 8.29 -7.13 -0.78
C PRO A 308 8.57 -6.37 -2.07
N ILE A 309 9.30 -5.25 -2.00
CA ILE A 309 9.69 -4.45 -3.18
C ILE A 309 10.65 -5.27 -4.06
N VAL A 310 11.64 -5.94 -3.45
CA VAL A 310 12.57 -6.80 -4.18
C VAL A 310 11.85 -7.94 -4.88
N ARG A 311 10.93 -8.62 -4.20
CA ARG A 311 10.15 -9.72 -4.79
C ARG A 311 9.29 -9.26 -5.97
N ASP A 312 8.63 -8.10 -5.86
CA ASP A 312 7.88 -7.50 -6.97
C ASP A 312 8.82 -7.11 -8.12
N GLY A 313 9.98 -6.51 -7.81
CA GLY A 313 11.01 -6.19 -8.82
C GLY A 313 11.52 -7.43 -9.56
N VAL A 314 11.84 -8.50 -8.83
CA VAL A 314 12.27 -9.78 -9.46
C VAL A 314 11.18 -10.36 -10.35
N LEU A 315 9.92 -10.34 -9.92
CA LEU A 315 8.81 -10.84 -10.73
C LEU A 315 8.63 -10.03 -12.02
N ARG A 316 8.77 -8.70 -11.96
CA ARG A 316 8.68 -7.81 -13.13
C ARG A 316 9.85 -7.98 -14.09
N LEU A 317 11.04 -8.19 -13.56
CA LEU A 317 12.24 -8.43 -14.37
C LEU A 317 12.23 -9.81 -15.06
N ALA A 318 11.58 -10.80 -14.45
CA ALA A 318 11.64 -12.19 -14.89
C ALA A 318 11.44 -12.37 -16.41
N PRO A 319 10.43 -11.80 -17.08
CA PRO A 319 10.23 -11.97 -18.52
C PRO A 319 11.36 -11.42 -19.41
N HIS A 320 12.27 -10.62 -18.83
CA HIS A 320 13.39 -9.98 -19.52
C HIS A 320 14.75 -10.61 -19.19
N LEU A 321 14.75 -11.69 -18.38
CA LEU A 321 15.93 -12.42 -17.98
C LEU A 321 16.11 -13.69 -18.81
N ASP A 322 17.33 -14.23 -18.79
CA ASP A 322 17.65 -15.51 -19.46
C ASP A 322 17.00 -16.69 -18.74
N THR A 323 16.75 -17.77 -19.49
CA THR A 323 16.25 -19.05 -18.95
C THR A 323 17.18 -19.62 -17.87
N PRO A 324 16.66 -20.08 -16.73
CA PRO A 324 15.23 -20.35 -16.46
C PRO A 324 14.45 -19.21 -15.76
N PHE A 325 15.05 -18.04 -15.57
CA PHE A 325 14.42 -16.93 -14.84
C PHE A 325 13.19 -16.38 -15.56
N ASP A 326 13.18 -16.40 -16.89
CA ASP A 326 12.06 -15.98 -17.76
C ASP A 326 10.78 -16.81 -17.52
N SER A 327 10.89 -17.98 -16.93
CA SER A 327 9.74 -18.84 -16.61
C SER A 327 9.10 -18.56 -15.26
N ILE A 328 9.61 -17.60 -14.47
CA ILE A 328 9.08 -17.26 -13.16
C ILE A 328 7.70 -16.62 -13.28
N GLU A 329 6.67 -17.27 -12.76
CA GLU A 329 5.30 -16.77 -12.69
C GLU A 329 4.94 -16.24 -11.28
N SER A 330 5.71 -16.62 -10.26
CA SER A 330 5.48 -16.16 -8.88
C SER A 330 6.78 -16.05 -8.10
N VAL A 331 6.84 -15.05 -7.19
CA VAL A 331 7.97 -14.85 -6.28
C VAL A 331 7.46 -14.69 -4.87
N GLY A 332 8.00 -15.48 -3.94
CA GLY A 332 7.68 -15.41 -2.52
C GLY A 332 8.90 -15.65 -1.64
N GLY A 333 8.73 -15.55 -0.33
CA GLY A 333 9.71 -16.06 0.63
C GLY A 333 9.40 -17.51 0.99
N TRP A 334 10.36 -18.19 1.57
CA TRP A 334 10.16 -19.52 2.10
C TRP A 334 10.79 -19.65 3.48
N TRP A 335 10.12 -20.34 4.41
CA TRP A 335 10.61 -20.65 5.75
C TRP A 335 10.01 -21.96 6.24
N ASP A 336 10.75 -22.65 7.06
CA ASP A 336 10.30 -23.90 7.65
C ASP A 336 9.46 -23.68 8.93
N ARG A 337 8.87 -24.76 9.43
CA ARG A 337 8.02 -24.71 10.62
C ARG A 337 8.80 -24.40 11.91
N ARG A 338 10.07 -24.70 11.94
CA ARG A 338 10.93 -24.53 13.13
C ARG A 338 11.59 -23.14 13.15
N GLY A 339 11.62 -22.44 12.00
CA GLY A 339 12.33 -21.18 11.81
C GLY A 339 13.86 -21.39 11.75
N GLU A 340 14.31 -22.58 11.41
CA GLU A 340 15.73 -22.91 11.26
C GLU A 340 16.26 -22.45 9.90
N HIS A 341 15.40 -22.47 8.89
CA HIS A 341 15.73 -22.08 7.52
C HIS A 341 14.75 -21.03 7.00
N GLU A 342 15.29 -19.97 6.42
CA GLU A 342 14.52 -18.90 5.76
C GLU A 342 15.24 -18.45 4.49
N TYR A 343 14.50 -18.34 3.38
CA TYR A 343 15.00 -17.86 2.10
C TYR A 343 14.13 -16.70 1.63
N ASP A 344 14.76 -15.59 1.31
CA ASP A 344 14.07 -14.32 1.03
C ASP A 344 13.29 -14.36 -0.29
N ILE A 345 13.80 -15.10 -1.28
CA ILE A 345 13.26 -15.23 -2.62
C ILE A 345 13.15 -16.70 -3.00
N VAL A 346 11.97 -17.12 -3.42
CA VAL A 346 11.75 -18.37 -4.16
C VAL A 346 10.93 -18.01 -5.39
N GLY A 347 11.57 -18.03 -6.57
CA GLY A 347 10.93 -17.85 -7.86
C GLY A 347 10.44 -19.19 -8.39
N SER A 348 9.15 -19.28 -8.69
CA SER A 348 8.53 -20.53 -9.16
C SER A 348 7.85 -20.34 -10.51
N GLU A 349 8.00 -21.35 -11.36
CA GLU A 349 7.24 -21.50 -12.60
C GLU A 349 5.84 -22.06 -12.33
N ARG A 350 5.05 -22.20 -13.39
CA ARG A 350 3.71 -22.76 -13.35
C ARG A 350 3.70 -24.13 -12.66
N GLY A 351 2.79 -24.28 -11.68
CA GLY A 351 2.71 -25.49 -10.86
C GLY A 351 3.53 -25.46 -9.59
N ASN A 352 4.07 -24.28 -9.21
CA ASN A 352 4.87 -24.06 -8.00
C ASN A 352 6.16 -24.89 -7.94
N THR A 353 6.85 -25.07 -9.08
CA THR A 353 8.18 -25.65 -9.11
C THR A 353 9.22 -24.54 -8.94
N PRO A 354 10.05 -24.55 -7.88
CA PRO A 354 11.09 -23.55 -7.72
C PRO A 354 12.15 -23.65 -8.81
N VAL A 355 12.38 -22.56 -9.53
CA VAL A 355 13.45 -22.42 -10.55
C VAL A 355 14.55 -21.48 -10.09
N ALA A 356 14.25 -20.65 -9.08
CA ALA A 356 15.21 -19.74 -8.48
C ALA A 356 15.07 -19.70 -6.95
N ILE A 357 16.20 -19.61 -6.24
CA ILE A 357 16.28 -19.32 -4.80
C ILE A 357 17.18 -18.12 -4.63
N GLY A 358 16.79 -17.15 -3.81
CA GLY A 358 17.57 -15.93 -3.63
C GLY A 358 17.66 -15.48 -2.18
N SER A 359 18.73 -14.73 -1.90
CA SER A 359 18.93 -14.05 -0.64
C SER A 359 19.15 -12.56 -0.87
N ILE A 360 18.54 -11.74 -0.01
CA ILE A 360 18.58 -10.29 -0.02
C ILE A 360 19.53 -9.82 1.09
N LYS A 361 20.67 -9.25 0.71
CA LYS A 361 21.63 -8.71 1.67
C LYS A 361 21.70 -7.18 1.51
N TRP A 362 20.66 -6.47 2.00
CA TRP A 362 20.50 -5.03 1.89
C TRP A 362 21.40 -4.28 2.88
N ARG A 363 22.73 -4.36 2.65
CA ARG A 363 23.78 -3.86 3.53
C ARG A 363 24.42 -2.58 2.98
N ASP A 364 24.77 -1.63 3.87
CA ASP A 364 25.39 -0.35 3.47
C ASP A 364 26.84 -0.51 3.02
N LYS A 365 27.61 -1.42 3.62
CA LYS A 365 29.07 -1.52 3.43
C LYS A 365 29.52 -2.87 2.89
N ALA A 366 28.91 -3.96 3.33
CA ALA A 366 29.35 -5.30 2.98
C ALA A 366 28.72 -5.78 1.66
N LYS A 367 29.54 -6.42 0.83
CA LYS A 367 29.11 -7.16 -0.36
C LYS A 367 28.52 -8.51 0.03
N PHE A 368 27.76 -9.10 -0.87
CA PHE A 368 27.33 -10.49 -0.79
C PHE A 368 28.58 -11.40 -0.90
N GLY A 369 28.81 -12.24 0.09
CA GLY A 369 30.06 -12.99 0.23
C GLY A 369 29.89 -14.50 0.00
N ALA A 370 30.99 -15.23 0.13
CA ALA A 370 31.00 -16.68 -0.05
C ALA A 370 30.17 -17.41 1.02
N SER A 371 30.13 -16.90 2.25
CA SER A 371 29.26 -17.46 3.31
C SER A 371 27.77 -17.27 3.00
N ASP A 372 27.40 -16.10 2.45
CA ASP A 372 26.02 -15.83 2.04
C ASP A 372 25.60 -16.78 0.91
N LEU A 373 26.52 -17.06 -0.04
CA LEU A 373 26.26 -18.01 -1.14
C LEU A 373 26.16 -19.44 -0.66
N ALA A 374 26.99 -19.86 0.28
CA ALA A 374 26.96 -21.22 0.85
C ALA A 374 25.62 -21.47 1.57
N GLU A 375 25.20 -20.53 2.44
CA GLU A 375 23.89 -20.57 3.11
C GLU A 375 22.74 -20.63 2.08
N LEU A 376 22.82 -19.83 1.02
CA LEU A 376 21.80 -19.81 -0.04
C LEU A 376 21.75 -21.16 -0.79
N ALA A 377 22.89 -21.78 -1.06
CA ALA A 377 22.97 -23.05 -1.78
C ALA A 377 22.32 -24.22 -1.02
N GLU A 378 22.31 -24.19 0.32
CA GLU A 378 21.61 -25.18 1.15
C GLU A 378 20.10 -25.22 0.86
N GLY A 379 19.53 -24.13 0.38
CA GLY A 379 18.14 -24.05 -0.03
C GLY A 379 17.72 -25.07 -1.09
N ARG A 380 18.65 -25.51 -1.93
CA ARG A 380 18.40 -26.57 -2.93
C ARG A 380 18.03 -27.91 -2.29
N GLU A 381 18.52 -28.18 -1.09
CA GLU A 381 18.28 -29.43 -0.35
C GLU A 381 17.05 -29.30 0.57
N VAL A 382 16.81 -28.07 1.11
CA VAL A 382 15.81 -27.83 2.13
C VAL A 382 14.45 -27.53 1.52
N ILE A 383 14.40 -26.74 0.42
CA ILE A 383 13.16 -26.36 -0.22
C ILE A 383 12.67 -27.50 -1.14
N PRO A 384 11.43 -27.97 -0.96
CA PRO A 384 10.91 -29.07 -1.78
C PRO A 384 10.99 -28.77 -3.28
N LYS A 385 11.52 -29.71 -4.07
CA LYS A 385 11.66 -29.63 -5.53
C LYS A 385 12.66 -28.57 -6.05
N ALA A 386 13.46 -27.97 -5.19
CA ALA A 386 14.38 -26.89 -5.57
C ALA A 386 15.79 -27.35 -5.96
N GLY A 387 16.05 -28.67 -6.08
CA GLY A 387 17.39 -29.20 -6.34
C GLY A 387 18.10 -28.66 -7.60
N ALA A 388 17.35 -28.23 -8.60
CA ALA A 388 17.87 -27.61 -9.84
C ALA A 388 17.76 -26.08 -9.86
N ALA A 389 17.25 -25.47 -8.78
CA ALA A 389 17.02 -24.02 -8.75
C ALA A 389 18.32 -23.22 -8.89
N ARG A 390 18.26 -22.12 -9.64
CA ARG A 390 19.35 -21.17 -9.78
C ARG A 390 19.45 -20.25 -8.57
N LEU A 391 20.65 -19.79 -8.27
CA LEU A 391 20.93 -18.95 -7.11
C LEU A 391 20.92 -17.46 -7.48
N VAL A 392 20.11 -16.67 -6.78
CA VAL A 392 19.95 -15.24 -6.98
C VAL A 392 20.52 -14.47 -5.80
N ALA A 393 21.48 -13.59 -6.04
CA ALA A 393 22.00 -12.67 -5.05
C ALA A 393 21.43 -11.27 -5.29
N VAL A 394 20.73 -10.72 -4.29
CA VAL A 394 20.27 -9.33 -4.33
C VAL A 394 21.07 -8.52 -3.31
N ALA A 395 21.91 -7.63 -3.80
CA ALA A 395 22.80 -6.86 -2.95
C ALA A 395 23.13 -5.47 -3.55
N PRO A 396 22.79 -4.35 -2.87
CA PRO A 396 23.07 -2.99 -3.35
C PRO A 396 24.56 -2.72 -3.59
N ARG A 397 25.45 -3.45 -2.92
CA ARG A 397 26.91 -3.34 -3.05
C ARG A 397 27.50 -4.40 -3.97
N GLY A 398 26.66 -5.19 -4.65
CA GLY A 398 27.08 -6.29 -5.50
C GLY A 398 27.70 -7.46 -4.72
N VAL A 399 28.34 -8.37 -5.43
CA VAL A 399 28.97 -9.55 -4.89
C VAL A 399 30.50 -9.38 -4.73
N ALA A 400 31.10 -10.17 -3.82
CA ALA A 400 32.54 -10.20 -3.65
C ALA A 400 33.22 -10.94 -4.81
N ALA A 401 34.49 -10.64 -5.06
CA ALA A 401 35.26 -11.31 -6.10
C ALA A 401 35.31 -12.84 -5.85
N GLY A 402 35.05 -13.62 -6.90
CA GLY A 402 35.03 -15.09 -6.82
C GLY A 402 33.74 -15.71 -6.28
N VAL A 403 32.73 -14.91 -5.94
CA VAL A 403 31.39 -15.40 -5.56
C VAL A 403 30.53 -15.49 -6.81
N GLY A 404 30.10 -16.71 -7.18
CA GLY A 404 29.34 -17.01 -8.41
C GLY A 404 27.89 -17.33 -8.13
N ALA A 405 27.02 -16.31 -7.95
CA ALA A 405 25.58 -16.52 -8.06
C ALA A 405 25.16 -16.56 -9.55
N ASP A 406 24.10 -17.33 -9.86
CA ASP A 406 23.63 -17.48 -11.24
C ASP A 406 23.00 -16.17 -11.76
N LEU A 407 22.39 -15.37 -10.87
CA LEU A 407 21.88 -14.02 -11.14
C LEU A 407 22.28 -13.08 -9.99
N VAL A 408 22.75 -11.90 -10.34
CA VAL A 408 23.09 -10.84 -9.38
C VAL A 408 22.26 -9.61 -9.74
N LEU A 409 21.52 -9.08 -8.78
CA LEU A 409 20.73 -7.87 -8.93
C LEU A 409 21.18 -6.84 -7.90
N ASP A 410 21.41 -5.63 -8.35
CA ASP A 410 21.63 -4.48 -7.48
C ASP A 410 20.39 -3.60 -7.37
N ALA A 411 20.50 -2.46 -6.68
CA ALA A 411 19.38 -1.55 -6.52
C ALA A 411 18.94 -0.86 -7.81
N ALA A 412 19.86 -0.67 -8.77
CA ALA A 412 19.55 -0.05 -10.05
C ALA A 412 18.81 -1.04 -10.96
N ASP A 413 19.22 -2.31 -10.97
CA ASP A 413 18.51 -3.37 -11.66
C ASP A 413 17.05 -3.47 -11.17
N LEU A 414 16.86 -3.49 -9.83
CA LEU A 414 15.54 -3.51 -9.24
C LEU A 414 14.71 -2.29 -9.62
N LEU A 415 15.30 -1.08 -9.56
CA LEU A 415 14.58 0.14 -9.92
C LEU A 415 14.12 0.13 -11.39
N SER A 416 14.90 -0.48 -12.28
CA SER A 416 14.56 -0.61 -13.70
C SER A 416 13.31 -1.46 -13.94
N ALA A 417 12.96 -2.35 -13.01
CA ALA A 417 11.80 -3.24 -13.10
C ALA A 417 10.46 -2.52 -13.28
N TRP A 418 10.37 -1.26 -12.92
CA TRP A 418 9.18 -0.41 -13.08
C TRP A 418 9.29 0.54 -14.28
N GLN A 419 10.31 0.40 -15.11
CA GLN A 419 10.51 1.21 -16.32
C GLN A 419 10.28 0.39 -17.61
N LEU A 420 10.03 -0.93 -17.45
CA LEU A 420 9.84 -1.91 -18.54
C LEU A 420 8.45 -1.89 -19.17
#